data_8cfaff87b2e1081ab3f7843af17f458c
#
_entry.id   8cfaff87b2e1081ab3f7843af17f458c
#
_cell.length_a   1.000
_cell.length_b   1.000
_cell.length_c   1.000
_cell.angle_alpha   90.00
_cell.angle_beta   90.00
_cell.angle_gamma   90.00
#
_symmetry.space_group_name_H-M   'P 1'
#
loop_
_entity.id
_entity.type
_entity.pdbx_description
1 polymer ?
#
loop_
_entity_poly.entity_id
_entity_poly.type
_entity_poly.pdbx_seq_one_letter_code
_entity_poly.pdbx_strand_id
1 'polypeptide(L)'
;MEEKLNQNEELTNNHSLASKLIFALALILAVVIVLGFITSIVLLLFPVSEIEVVGDSRYNYAEIIEASGIKKGARLYFINENKAEQRLLSSFPYLATVKIHAYFPNRVKIEIKEFEDIYLIPHANGFCYVNDNFEILEITEQAPIYERFSGIFIKLPSSVQGSIGDVCKNDDTQRASELIEIIKEYGFYTQLNIVDIENKYDNAFVVAKKYKFVLGAMTDASEKIDVAFKVCLGDTFVKQNNAVIDATDKKKVILRYIDDENIRQEFGFCQK
;
A
#
# COMPACT_ATOMS: atom_id res chain seq x y z
N MET A 1 -74.36 46.07 -19.00
CA MET A 1 -74.67 44.64 -19.19
C MET A 1 -73.49 43.88 -19.81
N GLU A 2 -72.72 44.55 -20.71
CA GLU A 2 -71.51 43.99 -21.35
C GLU A 2 -70.31 43.76 -20.41
N GLU A 3 -70.14 44.59 -19.38
CA GLU A 3 -69.02 44.49 -18.41
C GLU A 3 -69.12 43.20 -17.55
N LYS A 4 -70.29 42.76 -17.22
CA LYS A 4 -70.55 41.47 -16.49
C LYS A 4 -70.34 40.25 -17.36
N LEU A 5 -70.54 40.33 -18.66
CA LEU A 5 -70.30 39.26 -19.61
C LEU A 5 -68.82 39.05 -19.80
N ASN A 6 -68.02 40.09 -19.94
CA ASN A 6 -66.54 40.04 -20.07
C ASN A 6 -65.90 39.45 -18.80
N GLN A 7 -66.31 39.83 -17.59
CA GLN A 7 -65.80 39.28 -16.35
C GLN A 7 -66.08 37.77 -16.20
N ASN A 8 -67.24 37.31 -16.66
CA ASN A 8 -67.55 35.88 -16.61
C ASN A 8 -66.75 35.05 -17.64
N GLU A 9 -66.47 35.59 -18.82
CA GLU A 9 -65.59 34.95 -19.82
C GLU A 9 -64.14 34.86 -19.36
N GLU A 10 -63.56 35.89 -18.71
CA GLU A 10 -62.23 35.86 -18.12
C GLU A 10 -62.13 34.84 -16.98
N LEU A 11 -63.11 34.77 -16.09
CA LEU A 11 -63.16 33.82 -14.99
C LEU A 11 -63.26 32.37 -15.49
N THR A 12 -64.07 32.10 -16.51
CA THR A 12 -64.19 30.77 -17.10
C THR A 12 -62.95 30.35 -17.87
N ASN A 13 -62.26 31.27 -18.54
CA ASN A 13 -61.03 31.02 -19.25
C ASN A 13 -59.86 30.76 -18.30
N ASN A 14 -59.73 31.50 -17.19
CA ASN A 14 -58.76 31.29 -16.14
C ASN A 14 -58.94 29.95 -15.42
N HIS A 15 -60.18 29.55 -15.14
CA HIS A 15 -60.52 28.21 -14.58
C HIS A 15 -60.16 27.09 -15.57
N SER A 16 -60.35 27.27 -16.85
CA SER A 16 -59.99 26.28 -17.89
C SER A 16 -58.46 26.16 -18.03
N LEU A 17 -57.71 27.27 -17.95
CA LEU A 17 -56.24 27.26 -17.99
C LEU A 17 -55.65 26.60 -16.71
N ALA A 18 -56.17 26.94 -15.54
CA ALA A 18 -55.71 26.36 -14.26
C ALA A 18 -55.98 24.84 -14.23
N SER A 19 -57.13 24.34 -14.69
CA SER A 19 -57.42 22.94 -14.73
C SER A 19 -56.49 22.18 -15.72
N LYS A 20 -56.19 22.76 -16.88
CA LYS A 20 -55.24 22.17 -17.83
C LYS A 20 -53.79 22.12 -17.27
N LEU A 21 -53.39 23.14 -16.52
CA LEU A 21 -52.09 23.21 -15.86
C LEU A 21 -52.00 22.13 -14.75
N ILE A 22 -53.03 22.00 -13.93
CA ILE A 22 -53.09 20.97 -12.88
C ILE A 22 -53.05 19.58 -13.50
N PHE A 23 -53.82 19.34 -14.59
CA PHE A 23 -53.80 18.06 -15.28
C PHE A 23 -52.44 17.74 -15.90
N ALA A 24 -51.79 18.73 -16.52
CA ALA A 24 -50.42 18.57 -17.04
C ALA A 24 -49.37 18.23 -15.93
N LEU A 25 -49.47 18.94 -14.80
CA LEU A 25 -48.62 18.65 -13.62
C LEU A 25 -48.87 17.26 -13.05
N ALA A 26 -50.14 16.83 -12.96
CA ALA A 26 -50.49 15.49 -12.49
C ALA A 26 -49.99 14.41 -13.45
N LEU A 27 -50.02 14.64 -14.76
CA LEU A 27 -49.49 13.73 -15.76
C LEU A 27 -47.98 13.61 -15.66
N ILE A 28 -47.26 14.73 -15.52
CA ILE A 28 -45.82 14.73 -15.33
C ILE A 28 -45.42 13.96 -14.06
N LEU A 29 -46.14 14.22 -12.95
CA LEU A 29 -45.91 13.52 -11.69
C LEU A 29 -46.11 12.01 -11.82
N ALA A 30 -47.21 11.58 -12.52
CA ALA A 30 -47.48 10.18 -12.78
C ALA A 30 -46.36 9.52 -13.60
N VAL A 31 -45.85 10.18 -14.63
CA VAL A 31 -44.71 9.70 -15.44
C VAL A 31 -43.45 9.55 -14.60
N VAL A 32 -43.13 10.53 -13.75
CA VAL A 32 -41.96 10.47 -12.85
C VAL A 32 -42.08 9.28 -11.87
N ILE A 33 -43.28 9.07 -11.29
CA ILE A 33 -43.54 7.93 -10.39
C ILE A 33 -43.35 6.58 -11.13
N VAL A 34 -43.89 6.45 -12.33
CA VAL A 34 -43.76 5.24 -13.14
C VAL A 34 -42.29 4.97 -13.51
N LEU A 35 -41.56 5.99 -13.97
CA LEU A 35 -40.15 5.88 -14.27
C LEU A 35 -39.33 5.50 -13.03
N GLY A 36 -39.60 6.11 -11.88
CA GLY A 36 -39.00 5.77 -10.62
C GLY A 36 -39.23 4.32 -10.20
N PHE A 37 -40.47 3.83 -10.39
CA PHE A 37 -40.84 2.45 -10.09
C PHE A 37 -40.13 1.45 -11.02
N ILE A 38 -40.08 1.73 -12.34
CA ILE A 38 -39.37 0.91 -13.31
C ILE A 38 -37.86 0.87 -12.96
N THR A 39 -37.26 2.03 -12.69
CA THR A 39 -35.86 2.11 -12.30
C THR A 39 -35.56 1.31 -11.03
N SER A 40 -36.42 1.39 -10.03
CA SER A 40 -36.31 0.60 -8.79
C SER A 40 -36.34 -0.90 -9.04
N ILE A 41 -37.26 -1.37 -9.89
CA ILE A 41 -37.37 -2.78 -10.28
C ILE A 41 -36.07 -3.22 -11.01
N VAL A 42 -35.60 -2.42 -11.94
CA VAL A 42 -34.36 -2.72 -12.69
C VAL A 42 -33.18 -2.86 -11.73
N LEU A 43 -32.98 -1.94 -10.79
CA LEU A 43 -31.91 -2.00 -9.80
C LEU A 43 -31.96 -3.22 -8.88
N LEU A 44 -33.19 -3.73 -8.61
CA LEU A 44 -33.42 -4.92 -7.79
C LEU A 44 -33.17 -6.24 -8.54
N LEU A 45 -33.23 -6.24 -9.88
CA LEU A 45 -33.16 -7.46 -10.70
C LEU A 45 -31.76 -7.90 -11.04
N PHE A 46 -30.71 -7.09 -10.78
CA PHE A 46 -29.32 -7.44 -11.15
C PHE A 46 -28.53 -8.02 -9.97
N PRO A 47 -28.52 -9.36 -9.82
CA PRO A 47 -27.65 -10.03 -8.87
C PRO A 47 -26.22 -10.08 -9.39
N VAL A 48 -25.26 -10.05 -8.47
CA VAL A 48 -23.84 -10.29 -8.76
C VAL A 48 -23.67 -11.69 -9.34
N SER A 49 -23.20 -11.80 -10.57
CA SER A 49 -22.90 -13.08 -11.21
C SER A 49 -21.41 -13.35 -11.26
N GLU A 50 -20.61 -12.30 -11.32
CA GLU A 50 -19.15 -12.39 -11.46
C GLU A 50 -18.46 -11.51 -10.41
N ILE A 51 -17.45 -12.09 -9.75
CA ILE A 51 -16.55 -11.39 -8.84
C ILE A 51 -15.15 -11.67 -9.35
N GLU A 52 -14.46 -10.62 -9.77
CA GLU A 52 -13.10 -10.66 -10.30
C GLU A 52 -12.15 -10.02 -9.31
N VAL A 53 -11.03 -10.69 -9.00
CA VAL A 53 -9.93 -10.14 -8.19
C VAL A 53 -8.76 -9.86 -9.13
N VAL A 54 -8.21 -8.65 -9.07
CA VAL A 54 -7.11 -8.19 -9.93
C VAL A 54 -6.00 -7.60 -9.06
N GLY A 55 -4.75 -7.97 -9.36
CA GLY A 55 -3.53 -7.55 -8.66
C GLY A 55 -2.73 -8.75 -8.22
N ASP A 56 -1.42 -8.61 -8.12
CA ASP A 56 -0.53 -9.65 -7.62
C ASP A 56 -0.61 -9.70 -6.09
N SER A 57 -0.80 -10.91 -5.55
CA SER A 57 -0.91 -11.10 -4.10
C SER A 57 -0.43 -12.48 -3.68
N ARG A 58 0.15 -12.55 -2.47
CA ARG A 58 0.47 -13.80 -1.77
C ARG A 58 -0.76 -14.55 -1.29
N TYR A 59 -1.90 -13.87 -1.17
CA TYR A 59 -3.16 -14.42 -0.70
C TYR A 59 -3.93 -15.09 -1.83
N ASN A 60 -4.68 -16.15 -1.47
CA ASN A 60 -5.55 -16.82 -2.42
C ASN A 60 -6.76 -15.91 -2.74
N TYR A 61 -7.08 -15.74 -4.01
CA TYR A 61 -8.21 -14.90 -4.44
C TYR A 61 -9.55 -15.38 -3.90
N ALA A 62 -9.72 -16.69 -3.68
CA ALA A 62 -10.94 -17.21 -3.06
C ALA A 62 -11.11 -16.72 -1.62
N GLU A 63 -10.02 -16.66 -0.85
CA GLU A 63 -10.02 -16.13 0.51
C GLU A 63 -10.32 -14.63 0.54
N ILE A 64 -9.79 -13.86 -0.43
CA ILE A 64 -10.08 -12.43 -0.59
C ILE A 64 -11.56 -12.22 -0.87
N ILE A 65 -12.15 -13.01 -1.79
CA ILE A 65 -13.59 -12.91 -2.10
C ILE A 65 -14.43 -13.23 -0.86
N GLU A 66 -14.08 -14.28 -0.13
CA GLU A 66 -14.81 -14.67 1.08
C GLU A 66 -14.75 -13.61 2.16
N ALA A 67 -13.55 -13.07 2.44
CA ALA A 67 -13.33 -12.03 3.46
C ALA A 67 -14.01 -10.70 3.08
N SER A 68 -14.16 -10.38 1.80
CA SER A 68 -14.91 -9.21 1.35
C SER A 68 -16.36 -9.21 1.82
N GLY A 69 -16.92 -10.41 2.03
CA GLY A 69 -18.33 -10.65 2.36
C GLY A 69 -19.29 -10.45 1.17
N ILE A 70 -18.75 -10.25 -0.04
CA ILE A 70 -19.53 -10.13 -1.26
C ILE A 70 -19.81 -11.53 -1.80
N LYS A 71 -21.09 -11.86 -2.02
CA LYS A 71 -21.48 -13.19 -2.48
C LYS A 71 -22.13 -13.12 -3.87
N LYS A 72 -21.90 -14.14 -4.69
CA LYS A 72 -22.67 -14.32 -5.91
C LYS A 72 -24.15 -14.42 -5.56
N GLY A 73 -25.01 -13.77 -6.34
CA GLY A 73 -26.43 -13.65 -6.04
C GLY A 73 -26.81 -12.46 -5.14
N ALA A 74 -25.85 -11.78 -4.51
CA ALA A 74 -26.10 -10.53 -3.79
C ALA A 74 -26.59 -9.45 -4.77
N ARG A 75 -27.42 -8.53 -4.31
CA ARG A 75 -27.90 -7.43 -5.14
C ARG A 75 -26.81 -6.38 -5.28
N LEU A 76 -26.40 -6.09 -6.51
CA LEU A 76 -25.27 -5.20 -6.83
C LEU A 76 -25.39 -3.81 -6.17
N TYR A 77 -26.59 -3.24 -6.21
CA TYR A 77 -26.87 -1.90 -5.67
C TYR A 77 -26.69 -1.78 -4.15
N PHE A 78 -26.81 -2.89 -3.41
CA PHE A 78 -26.69 -2.89 -1.94
C PHE A 78 -25.30 -3.27 -1.45
N ILE A 79 -24.33 -3.43 -2.35
CA ILE A 79 -22.95 -3.67 -1.95
C ILE A 79 -22.38 -2.38 -1.35
N ASN A 80 -21.91 -2.47 -0.11
CA ASN A 80 -21.18 -1.40 0.53
C ASN A 80 -19.68 -1.60 0.26
N GLU A 81 -19.18 -0.97 -0.81
CA GLU A 81 -17.81 -1.07 -1.27
C GLU A 81 -16.81 -0.69 -0.15
N ASN A 82 -17.00 0.45 0.50
CA ASN A 82 -16.12 0.94 1.58
C ASN A 82 -16.04 -0.05 2.75
N LYS A 83 -17.18 -0.66 3.12
CA LYS A 83 -17.20 -1.64 4.22
C LYS A 83 -16.47 -2.93 3.84
N ALA A 84 -16.58 -3.36 2.60
CA ALA A 84 -15.88 -4.54 2.10
C ALA A 84 -14.38 -4.27 1.96
N GLU A 85 -13.96 -3.09 1.48
CA GLU A 85 -12.57 -2.64 1.45
C GLU A 85 -11.94 -2.64 2.84
N GLN A 86 -12.60 -2.04 3.83
CA GLN A 86 -12.12 -2.02 5.22
C GLN A 86 -11.97 -3.42 5.81
N ARG A 87 -12.89 -4.35 5.49
CA ARG A 87 -12.77 -5.74 5.93
C ARG A 87 -11.53 -6.42 5.35
N LEU A 88 -11.29 -6.21 4.06
CA LEU A 88 -10.12 -6.78 3.40
C LEU A 88 -8.81 -6.23 3.99
N LEU A 89 -8.70 -4.91 4.15
CA LEU A 89 -7.53 -4.30 4.77
C LEU A 89 -7.29 -4.78 6.20
N SER A 90 -8.36 -5.00 6.98
CA SER A 90 -8.24 -5.53 8.35
C SER A 90 -7.89 -7.02 8.40
N SER A 91 -8.29 -7.80 7.38
CA SER A 91 -8.08 -9.26 7.34
C SER A 91 -6.74 -9.65 6.73
N PHE A 92 -6.17 -8.80 5.90
CA PHE A 92 -4.95 -9.06 5.13
C PHE A 92 -3.91 -7.94 5.34
N PRO A 93 -3.06 -8.05 6.36
CA PRO A 93 -2.13 -6.97 6.76
C PRO A 93 -1.15 -6.53 5.66
N TYR A 94 -0.83 -7.42 4.70
CA TYR A 94 0.09 -7.08 3.61
C TYR A 94 -0.55 -6.30 2.46
N LEU A 95 -1.87 -6.07 2.49
CA LEU A 95 -2.55 -5.26 1.48
C LEU A 95 -2.39 -3.77 1.77
N ALA A 96 -1.71 -3.05 0.87
CA ALA A 96 -1.55 -1.60 0.94
C ALA A 96 -2.80 -0.85 0.47
N THR A 97 -3.46 -1.38 -0.56
CA THR A 97 -4.65 -0.76 -1.14
C THR A 97 -5.63 -1.83 -1.60
N VAL A 98 -6.89 -1.59 -1.31
CA VAL A 98 -8.02 -2.35 -1.83
C VAL A 98 -9.01 -1.36 -2.42
N LYS A 99 -9.48 -1.62 -3.65
CA LYS A 99 -10.56 -0.87 -4.29
C LYS A 99 -11.59 -1.85 -4.81
N ILE A 100 -12.84 -1.61 -4.46
CA ILE A 100 -13.96 -2.45 -4.90
C ILE A 100 -14.87 -1.59 -5.74
N HIS A 101 -15.18 -2.07 -6.94
CA HIS A 101 -16.07 -1.41 -7.88
C HIS A 101 -17.17 -2.35 -8.34
N ALA A 102 -18.40 -1.90 -8.17
CA ALA A 102 -19.57 -2.58 -8.69
C ALA A 102 -19.87 -2.07 -10.11
N TYR A 103 -19.75 -2.96 -11.09
CA TYR A 103 -20.03 -2.66 -12.50
C TYR A 103 -21.39 -3.21 -12.92
N PHE A 104 -22.25 -2.32 -13.37
CA PHE A 104 -23.51 -2.71 -13.99
C PHE A 104 -23.26 -3.55 -15.25
N PRO A 105 -24.03 -4.62 -15.54
CA PRO A 105 -25.25 -5.00 -14.79
C PRO A 105 -25.00 -5.92 -13.58
N ASN A 106 -23.89 -6.67 -13.47
CA ASN A 106 -23.82 -7.80 -12.55
C ASN A 106 -22.40 -8.23 -12.12
N ARG A 107 -21.40 -7.37 -12.33
CA ARG A 107 -19.99 -7.67 -12.03
C ARG A 107 -19.47 -6.84 -10.85
N VAL A 108 -18.64 -7.46 -10.02
CA VAL A 108 -17.83 -6.78 -9.00
C VAL A 108 -16.38 -7.02 -9.29
N LYS A 109 -15.59 -5.96 -9.29
CA LYS A 109 -14.12 -6.01 -9.42
C LYS A 109 -13.49 -5.59 -8.10
N ILE A 110 -12.59 -6.43 -7.59
CA ILE A 110 -11.78 -6.19 -6.41
C ILE A 110 -10.34 -5.97 -6.88
N GLU A 111 -9.84 -4.76 -6.81
CA GLU A 111 -8.47 -4.42 -7.13
C GLU A 111 -7.67 -4.39 -5.84
N ILE A 112 -6.57 -5.15 -5.80
CA ILE A 112 -5.68 -5.24 -4.64
C ILE A 112 -4.27 -4.86 -5.03
N LYS A 113 -3.56 -4.24 -4.09
CA LYS A 113 -2.12 -3.97 -4.19
C LYS A 113 -1.49 -4.25 -2.84
N GLU A 114 -0.43 -5.06 -2.80
CA GLU A 114 0.38 -5.28 -1.60
C GLU A 114 1.40 -4.15 -1.41
N PHE A 115 1.92 -4.02 -0.18
CA PHE A 115 3.06 -3.15 0.08
C PHE A 115 4.25 -3.61 -0.74
N GLU A 116 4.91 -2.68 -1.41
CA GLU A 116 6.11 -2.94 -2.20
C GLU A 116 7.33 -3.13 -1.29
N ASP A 117 7.44 -2.28 -0.28
CA ASP A 117 8.54 -2.27 0.67
C ASP A 117 8.10 -2.95 1.98
N ILE A 118 8.73 -4.06 2.30
CA ILE A 118 8.54 -4.79 3.54
C ILE A 118 9.89 -4.96 4.22
N TYR A 119 9.95 -4.50 5.46
CA TYR A 119 11.15 -4.56 6.28
C TYR A 119 10.98 -5.60 7.38
N LEU A 120 12.08 -6.27 7.73
CA LEU A 120 12.18 -7.09 8.92
C LEU A 120 12.96 -6.33 9.97
N ILE A 121 12.40 -6.19 11.16
CA ILE A 121 13.04 -5.50 12.29
C ILE A 121 13.01 -6.34 13.56
N PRO A 122 13.94 -6.11 14.52
CA PRO A 122 13.91 -6.77 15.82
C PRO A 122 12.66 -6.37 16.59
N HIS A 123 11.96 -7.37 17.18
CA HIS A 123 10.80 -7.20 18.02
C HIS A 123 11.03 -7.86 19.39
N ALA A 124 10.33 -7.44 20.44
CA ALA A 124 10.47 -8.01 21.79
C ALA A 124 10.24 -9.53 21.85
N ASN A 125 9.39 -10.05 20.94
CA ASN A 125 9.10 -11.49 20.81
C ASN A 125 9.83 -12.14 19.63
N GLY A 126 10.98 -11.61 19.22
CA GLY A 126 11.75 -12.11 18.09
C GLY A 126 11.92 -11.06 16.99
N PHE A 127 11.14 -11.15 15.93
CA PHE A 127 11.17 -10.22 14.78
C PHE A 127 9.76 -9.86 14.36
N CYS A 128 9.61 -8.72 13.67
CA CYS A 128 8.36 -8.39 13.00
C CYS A 128 8.60 -7.87 11.58
N TYR A 129 7.65 -8.17 10.71
CA TYR A 129 7.57 -7.56 9.39
C TYR A 129 6.79 -6.25 9.51
N VAL A 130 7.32 -5.21 8.91
CA VAL A 130 6.68 -3.88 8.88
C VAL A 130 6.64 -3.35 7.44
N ASN A 131 5.68 -2.49 7.15
CA ASN A 131 5.64 -1.75 5.90
C ASN A 131 6.55 -0.50 5.95
N ASP A 132 6.54 0.30 4.90
CA ASP A 132 7.30 1.56 4.77
C ASP A 132 6.93 2.61 5.83
N ASN A 133 5.75 2.51 6.45
CA ASN A 133 5.33 3.35 7.57
C ASN A 133 5.71 2.78 8.95
N PHE A 134 6.44 1.66 9.01
CA PHE A 134 6.76 0.92 10.22
C PHE A 134 5.51 0.42 10.98
N GLU A 135 4.43 0.12 10.28
CA GLU A 135 3.28 -0.58 10.84
C GLU A 135 3.55 -2.09 10.85
N ILE A 136 3.29 -2.75 11.97
CA ILE A 136 3.54 -4.19 12.15
C ILE A 136 2.51 -4.99 11.35
N LEU A 137 2.99 -5.77 10.39
CA LEU A 137 2.18 -6.64 9.54
C LEU A 137 2.10 -8.07 10.09
N GLU A 138 3.21 -8.54 10.66
CA GLU A 138 3.36 -9.90 11.18
C GLU A 138 4.45 -9.96 12.24
N ILE A 139 4.30 -10.82 13.25
CA ILE A 139 5.32 -11.07 14.29
C ILE A 139 5.75 -12.53 14.18
N THR A 140 7.06 -12.79 14.19
CA THR A 140 7.67 -14.12 14.12
C THR A 140 8.73 -14.30 15.19
N GLU A 141 8.79 -15.48 15.79
CA GLU A 141 9.79 -15.81 16.81
C GLU A 141 11.18 -16.03 16.22
N GLN A 142 11.25 -16.43 14.96
CA GLN A 142 12.51 -16.79 14.31
C GLN A 142 12.81 -15.86 13.14
N ALA A 143 14.08 -15.44 13.04
CA ALA A 143 14.54 -14.74 11.85
C ALA A 143 14.42 -15.66 10.62
N PRO A 144 13.96 -15.15 9.48
CA PRO A 144 13.96 -15.91 8.25
C PRO A 144 15.39 -16.27 7.85
N ILE A 145 15.52 -17.42 7.15
CA ILE A 145 16.81 -17.83 6.60
C ILE A 145 17.25 -16.78 5.59
N TYR A 146 18.40 -16.17 5.83
CA TYR A 146 18.92 -15.04 5.04
C TYR A 146 18.94 -15.30 3.52
N GLU A 147 19.36 -16.51 3.10
CA GLU A 147 19.46 -16.86 1.68
C GLU A 147 18.10 -16.83 0.97
N ARG A 148 17.02 -17.08 1.69
CA ARG A 148 15.65 -17.14 1.18
C ARG A 148 14.86 -15.86 1.42
N PHE A 149 15.37 -14.98 2.29
CA PHE A 149 14.70 -13.72 2.57
C PHE A 149 14.93 -12.72 1.43
N SER A 150 13.86 -12.19 0.88
CA SER A 150 13.87 -11.23 -0.24
C SER A 150 13.61 -9.79 0.18
N GLY A 151 13.27 -9.54 1.46
CA GLY A 151 13.04 -8.20 2.00
C GLY A 151 14.32 -7.53 2.50
N ILE A 152 14.14 -6.35 3.11
CA ILE A 152 15.22 -5.58 3.75
C ILE A 152 15.20 -5.86 5.25
N PHE A 153 16.33 -6.30 5.80
CA PHE A 153 16.50 -6.44 7.24
C PHE A 153 17.07 -5.16 7.84
N ILE A 154 16.35 -4.53 8.75
CA ILE A 154 16.83 -3.33 9.46
C ILE A 154 17.27 -3.74 10.86
N LYS A 155 18.54 -3.56 11.16
CA LYS A 155 19.10 -3.76 12.50
C LYS A 155 18.95 -2.46 13.28
N LEU A 156 18.26 -2.55 14.41
CA LEU A 156 17.97 -1.44 15.31
C LEU A 156 18.77 -1.59 16.61
N PRO A 157 19.09 -0.49 17.30
CA PRO A 157 19.76 -0.50 18.62
C PRO A 157 18.94 -1.24 19.70
N SER A 158 17.61 -1.25 19.55
CA SER A 158 16.69 -1.91 20.47
C SER A 158 15.53 -2.53 19.73
N SER A 159 14.99 -3.63 20.29
CA SER A 159 13.79 -4.26 19.78
C SER A 159 12.58 -3.35 19.95
N VAL A 160 11.72 -3.31 18.92
CA VAL A 160 10.43 -2.61 19.03
C VAL A 160 9.42 -3.43 19.82
N GLN A 161 8.36 -2.79 20.26
CA GLN A 161 7.21 -3.40 20.94
C GLN A 161 5.94 -3.01 20.23
N GLY A 162 4.91 -3.83 20.28
CA GLY A 162 3.62 -3.57 19.68
C GLY A 162 2.92 -4.86 19.24
N SER A 163 1.72 -4.69 18.71
CA SER A 163 0.90 -5.75 18.13
C SER A 163 0.71 -5.50 16.64
N ILE A 164 0.19 -6.48 15.92
CA ILE A 164 -0.14 -6.33 14.49
C ILE A 164 -1.09 -5.13 14.31
N GLY A 165 -0.76 -4.24 13.39
CA GLY A 165 -1.45 -2.98 13.11
C GLY A 165 -0.90 -1.77 13.88
N ASP A 166 -0.02 -1.96 14.87
CA ASP A 166 0.61 -0.83 15.58
C ASP A 166 1.76 -0.24 14.74
N VAL A 167 1.94 1.07 14.83
CA VAL A 167 3.02 1.79 14.16
C VAL A 167 4.19 2.01 15.10
N CYS A 168 5.35 1.44 14.79
CA CYS A 168 6.57 1.50 15.60
C CYS A 168 7.49 2.65 15.21
N LYS A 169 6.99 3.91 15.25
CA LYS A 169 7.81 5.09 14.94
C LYS A 169 8.54 5.59 16.19
N ASN A 170 9.87 5.66 16.12
CA ASN A 170 10.77 6.24 17.10
C ASN A 170 11.99 6.85 16.38
N ASP A 171 12.92 7.43 17.12
CA ASP A 171 14.12 8.06 16.54
C ASP A 171 14.96 7.07 15.71
N ASP A 172 15.01 5.80 16.12
CA ASP A 172 15.79 4.78 15.42
C ASP A 172 15.12 4.38 14.11
N THR A 173 13.82 4.11 14.11
CA THR A 173 13.07 3.79 12.89
C THR A 173 13.04 4.98 11.92
N GLN A 174 12.99 6.21 12.43
CA GLN A 174 13.11 7.41 11.61
C GLN A 174 14.49 7.49 10.94
N ARG A 175 15.56 7.24 11.68
CA ARG A 175 16.94 7.22 11.14
C ARG A 175 17.10 6.12 10.07
N ALA A 176 16.49 4.95 10.27
CA ALA A 176 16.45 3.90 9.25
C ALA A 176 15.73 4.38 7.97
N SER A 177 14.57 5.01 8.13
CA SER A 177 13.81 5.57 7.03
C SER A 177 14.62 6.61 6.25
N GLU A 178 15.28 7.54 6.94
CA GLU A 178 16.12 8.55 6.31
C GLU A 178 17.27 7.93 5.49
N LEU A 179 17.93 6.90 6.02
CA LEU A 179 18.98 6.20 5.27
C LEU A 179 18.41 5.46 4.05
N ILE A 180 17.27 4.81 4.19
CA ILE A 180 16.59 4.11 3.10
C ILE A 180 16.20 5.09 2.00
N GLU A 181 15.65 6.26 2.33
CA GLU A 181 15.29 7.29 1.36
C GLU A 181 16.52 7.80 0.58
N ILE A 182 17.64 8.03 1.27
CA ILE A 182 18.88 8.38 0.59
C ILE A 182 19.31 7.26 -0.38
N ILE A 183 19.23 5.98 0.04
CA ILE A 183 19.61 4.85 -0.80
C ILE A 183 18.67 4.70 -2.01
N LYS A 184 17.38 5.04 -1.88
CA LYS A 184 16.40 5.02 -2.98
C LYS A 184 16.79 5.94 -4.15
N GLU A 185 17.47 7.04 -3.89
CA GLU A 185 17.96 7.94 -4.93
C GLU A 185 19.02 7.28 -5.83
N TYR A 186 19.64 6.20 -5.35
CA TYR A 186 20.65 5.44 -6.10
C TYR A 186 20.03 4.15 -6.67
N GLY A 187 20.34 3.81 -7.90
CA GLY A 187 19.70 2.74 -8.67
C GLY A 187 19.89 1.30 -8.16
N PHE A 188 20.43 1.10 -6.95
CA PHE A 188 20.64 -0.21 -6.33
C PHE A 188 19.69 -0.52 -5.16
N TYR A 189 18.69 0.33 -4.91
CA TYR A 189 17.71 0.10 -3.84
C TYR A 189 17.02 -1.26 -3.95
N THR A 190 16.66 -1.70 -5.16
CA THR A 190 16.05 -3.02 -5.39
C THR A 190 16.92 -4.20 -4.98
N GLN A 191 18.21 -3.97 -4.74
CA GLN A 191 19.19 -4.96 -4.29
C GLN A 191 19.59 -4.76 -2.82
N LEU A 192 18.98 -3.81 -2.11
CA LEU A 192 19.22 -3.56 -0.70
C LEU A 192 18.75 -4.75 0.14
N ASN A 193 19.61 -5.22 1.04
CA ASN A 193 19.32 -6.40 1.85
C ASN A 193 19.34 -6.12 3.35
N ILE A 194 20.28 -5.27 3.81
CA ILE A 194 20.43 -4.92 5.21
C ILE A 194 20.63 -3.43 5.34
N VAL A 195 19.99 -2.84 6.34
CA VAL A 195 20.28 -1.50 6.87
C VAL A 195 20.67 -1.69 8.33
N ASP A 196 21.92 -1.38 8.65
CA ASP A 196 22.49 -1.55 9.99
C ASP A 196 22.65 -0.19 10.64
N ILE A 197 21.83 0.08 11.63
CA ILE A 197 21.84 1.31 12.43
C ILE A 197 21.91 1.00 13.93
N GLU A 198 22.37 -0.21 14.30
CA GLU A 198 22.54 -0.61 15.71
C GLU A 198 23.39 0.39 16.48
N ASN A 199 24.42 0.94 15.83
CA ASN A 199 25.26 1.96 16.41
C ASN A 199 25.04 3.30 15.69
N LYS A 200 24.70 4.34 16.46
CA LYS A 200 24.48 5.70 15.95
C LYS A 200 25.67 6.28 15.16
N TYR A 201 26.88 5.83 15.48
CA TYR A 201 28.13 6.31 14.89
C TYR A 201 28.76 5.35 13.88
N ASP A 202 28.11 4.19 13.63
CA ASP A 202 28.62 3.15 12.74
C ASP A 202 27.47 2.59 11.87
N ASN A 203 26.84 3.48 11.11
CA ASN A 203 25.75 3.09 10.22
C ASN A 203 26.32 2.43 8.97
N ALA A 204 25.66 1.37 8.51
CA ALA A 204 26.07 0.62 7.33
C ALA A 204 24.85 0.07 6.58
N PHE A 205 25.05 -0.35 5.33
CA PHE A 205 24.04 -1.09 4.58
C PHE A 205 24.68 -2.13 3.65
N VAL A 206 23.94 -3.16 3.29
CA VAL A 206 24.38 -4.25 2.42
C VAL A 206 23.53 -4.31 1.16
N VAL A 207 24.19 -4.38 0.02
CA VAL A 207 23.55 -4.45 -1.31
C VAL A 207 23.96 -5.73 -2.02
N ALA A 208 23.02 -6.33 -2.73
CA ALA A 208 23.20 -7.55 -3.53
C ALA A 208 23.76 -8.75 -2.74
N LYS A 209 23.60 -8.73 -1.39
CA LYS A 209 24.23 -9.72 -0.47
C LYS A 209 25.76 -9.84 -0.64
N LYS A 210 26.39 -8.82 -1.20
CA LYS A 210 27.76 -8.87 -1.69
C LYS A 210 28.60 -7.66 -1.27
N TYR A 211 27.97 -6.49 -1.11
CA TYR A 211 28.66 -5.24 -0.83
C TYR A 211 28.15 -4.64 0.46
N LYS A 212 29.03 -4.45 1.46
CA LYS A 212 28.74 -3.72 2.68
C LYS A 212 29.32 -2.32 2.58
N PHE A 213 28.47 -1.31 2.65
CA PHE A 213 28.84 0.09 2.71
C PHE A 213 28.85 0.54 4.17
N VAL A 214 29.98 0.99 4.67
CA VAL A 214 30.12 1.53 6.02
C VAL A 214 30.17 3.04 5.92
N LEU A 215 29.20 3.73 6.52
CA LEU A 215 29.05 5.18 6.47
C LEU A 215 29.55 5.88 7.74
N GLY A 216 29.64 5.12 8.85
CA GLY A 216 29.88 5.71 10.16
C GLY A 216 28.68 6.57 10.60
N ALA A 217 28.92 7.80 11.08
CA ALA A 217 27.83 8.71 11.42
C ALA A 217 27.00 9.11 10.18
N MET A 218 25.70 9.39 10.37
CA MET A 218 24.78 9.81 9.29
C MET A 218 25.11 11.18 8.70
N THR A 219 26.00 11.94 9.32
CA THR A 219 26.45 13.24 8.77
C THR A 219 27.02 13.06 7.37
N ASP A 220 26.54 13.85 6.43
CA ASP A 220 26.93 13.80 5.00
C ASP A 220 26.72 12.41 4.34
N ALA A 221 25.73 11.64 4.79
CA ALA A 221 25.47 10.27 4.30
C ALA A 221 25.30 10.22 2.77
N SER A 222 24.57 11.15 2.18
CA SER A 222 24.37 11.24 0.73
C SER A 222 25.71 11.43 -0.02
N GLU A 223 26.57 12.33 0.43
CA GLU A 223 27.89 12.55 -0.18
C GLU A 223 28.79 11.31 -0.05
N LYS A 224 28.79 10.66 1.12
CA LYS A 224 29.54 9.43 1.36
C LYS A 224 29.09 8.29 0.45
N ILE A 225 27.79 8.12 0.29
CA ILE A 225 27.21 7.11 -0.61
C ILE A 225 27.59 7.42 -2.06
N ASP A 226 27.50 8.67 -2.49
CA ASP A 226 27.83 9.08 -3.86
C ASP A 226 29.30 8.77 -4.20
N VAL A 227 30.23 9.10 -3.30
CA VAL A 227 31.66 8.82 -3.51
C VAL A 227 31.93 7.32 -3.51
N ALA A 228 31.37 6.56 -2.54
CA ALA A 228 31.51 5.11 -2.46
C ALA A 228 30.97 4.42 -3.72
N PHE A 229 29.84 4.87 -4.21
CA PHE A 229 29.19 4.32 -5.40
C PHE A 229 30.02 4.58 -6.66
N LYS A 230 30.56 5.79 -6.83
CA LYS A 230 31.45 6.12 -7.96
C LYS A 230 32.71 5.24 -7.97
N VAL A 231 33.29 4.99 -6.81
CA VAL A 231 34.47 4.10 -6.67
C VAL A 231 34.05 2.67 -7.08
N CYS A 232 32.94 2.15 -6.61
CA CYS A 232 32.47 0.80 -6.95
C CYS A 232 32.16 0.64 -8.44
N LEU A 233 31.54 1.63 -9.09
CA LEU A 233 31.25 1.58 -10.53
C LEU A 233 32.50 1.61 -11.40
N GLY A 234 33.55 2.31 -10.96
CA GLY A 234 34.84 2.43 -11.65
C GLY A 234 35.76 1.21 -11.53
N ASP A 235 35.53 0.40 -10.50
CA ASP A 235 36.43 -0.73 -10.21
C ASP A 235 35.80 -2.06 -10.73
N THR A 236 36.44 -2.63 -11.76
CA THR A 236 36.03 -3.92 -12.34
C THR A 236 36.26 -5.09 -11.38
N PHE A 237 37.17 -4.98 -10.43
CA PHE A 237 37.47 -6.03 -9.46
C PHE A 237 36.38 -6.13 -8.38
N VAL A 238 35.84 -4.99 -7.94
CA VAL A 238 34.66 -4.97 -7.01
C VAL A 238 33.49 -5.73 -7.58
N LYS A 239 33.24 -5.66 -8.91
CA LYS A 239 32.13 -6.36 -9.56
C LYS A 239 32.23 -7.88 -9.47
N GLN A 240 33.42 -8.43 -9.26
CA GLN A 240 33.66 -9.87 -9.23
C GLN A 240 33.75 -10.45 -7.83
N ASN A 241 34.02 -9.62 -6.80
CA ASN A 241 34.31 -10.06 -5.43
C ASN A 241 33.35 -9.42 -4.43
N ASN A 242 33.23 -10.07 -3.25
CA ASN A 242 32.53 -9.46 -2.11
C ASN A 242 33.46 -8.39 -1.48
N ALA A 243 32.87 -7.29 -1.06
CA ALA A 243 33.66 -6.19 -0.53
C ALA A 243 32.96 -5.43 0.61
N VAL A 244 33.78 -4.94 1.53
CA VAL A 244 33.42 -3.85 2.44
C VAL A 244 33.97 -2.55 1.84
N ILE A 245 33.10 -1.58 1.72
CA ILE A 245 33.36 -0.25 1.19
C ILE A 245 33.24 0.71 2.37
N ASP A 246 34.38 1.09 2.94
CA ASP A 246 34.40 2.04 4.05
C ASP A 246 34.46 3.47 3.50
N ALA A 247 33.33 4.17 3.69
CA ALA A 247 33.10 5.54 3.30
C ALA A 247 32.84 6.43 4.54
N THR A 248 33.38 6.09 5.69
CA THR A 248 33.29 6.92 6.90
C THR A 248 33.84 8.31 6.68
N ASP A 249 34.88 8.44 5.86
CA ASP A 249 35.41 9.72 5.37
C ASP A 249 35.04 9.95 3.91
N LYS A 250 34.22 10.98 3.65
CA LYS A 250 33.79 11.35 2.30
C LYS A 250 34.92 11.69 1.32
N LYS A 251 36.12 11.93 1.81
CA LYS A 251 37.33 12.22 0.99
C LYS A 251 38.17 10.98 0.68
N LYS A 252 37.95 9.88 1.40
CA LYS A 252 38.75 8.66 1.28
C LYS A 252 37.88 7.43 1.46
N VAL A 253 37.66 6.71 0.37
CA VAL A 253 36.97 5.40 0.40
C VAL A 253 38.03 4.29 0.45
N ILE A 254 37.87 3.35 1.36
CA ILE A 254 38.73 2.18 1.52
C ILE A 254 37.93 0.94 1.09
N LEU A 255 38.51 0.16 0.19
CA LEU A 255 37.93 -1.12 -0.27
C LEU A 255 38.68 -2.27 0.42
N ARG A 256 37.92 -3.19 1.02
CA ARG A 256 38.41 -4.45 1.59
C ARG A 256 37.63 -5.61 1.01
N TYR A 257 38.31 -6.53 0.35
CA TYR A 257 37.70 -7.72 -0.23
C TYR A 257 37.53 -8.80 0.83
N ILE A 258 36.47 -9.59 0.70
CA ILE A 258 36.06 -10.61 1.65
C ILE A 258 35.81 -11.92 0.92
N ASP A 259 36.31 -13.00 1.48
CA ASP A 259 36.04 -14.36 1.00
C ASP A 259 34.61 -14.77 1.32
N ASP A 260 34.02 -15.62 0.48
CA ASP A 260 32.65 -16.09 0.61
C ASP A 260 32.33 -16.75 1.97
N GLU A 261 33.32 -17.39 2.59
CA GLU A 261 33.17 -18.02 3.90
C GLU A 261 32.93 -17.00 5.03
N ASN A 262 33.45 -15.77 4.88
CA ASN A 262 33.40 -14.73 5.90
C ASN A 262 32.23 -13.76 5.73
N ILE A 263 31.46 -13.84 4.63
CA ILE A 263 30.37 -12.90 4.33
C ILE A 263 29.36 -12.82 5.48
N ARG A 264 28.93 -13.95 6.00
CA ARG A 264 27.88 -14.00 7.05
C ARG A 264 28.31 -13.27 8.30
N GLN A 265 29.54 -13.48 8.73
CA GLN A 265 30.09 -12.85 9.93
C GLN A 265 30.29 -11.34 9.72
N GLU A 266 30.87 -10.96 8.58
CA GLU A 266 31.22 -9.57 8.29
C GLU A 266 29.98 -8.69 8.03
N PHE A 267 28.97 -9.25 7.38
CA PHE A 267 27.74 -8.50 7.09
C PHE A 267 26.72 -8.58 8.23
N GLY A 268 27.01 -9.39 9.27
CA GLY A 268 26.18 -9.48 10.47
C GLY A 268 24.78 -10.05 10.17
N PHE A 269 24.72 -11.08 9.31
CA PHE A 269 23.49 -11.82 9.12
C PHE A 269 23.13 -12.59 10.38
N CYS A 270 21.84 -12.65 10.71
CA CYS A 270 21.39 -13.40 11.88
C CYS A 270 21.98 -14.80 11.88
N GLN A 271 22.72 -15.11 12.95
CA GLN A 271 23.18 -16.48 13.18
C GLN A 271 21.95 -17.34 13.51
N LYS A 272 22.04 -18.63 13.14
CA LYS A 272 21.01 -19.63 13.49
C LYS A 272 20.72 -19.65 14.96
#